data_abc6ff51dc5226c3dec9430be32832e8
#
_entry.id   abc6ff51dc5226c3dec9430be32832e8
#
_cell.length_a   1.000
_cell.length_b   1.000
_cell.length_c   1.000
_cell.angle_alpha   90.00
_cell.angle_beta   90.00
_cell.angle_gamma   90.00
#
_symmetry.space_group_name_H-M   'P 1'
#
loop_
_entity.id
_entity.type
_entity.pdbx_description
1 polymer ?
#
loop_
_entity_poly.entity_id
_entity_poly.type
_entity_poly.pdbx_seq_one_letter_code
_entity_poly.pdbx_strand_id
1 'polypeptide(L)'
;IILAGGYSPLSVTVDFQTDMISMGKQAVEYHQFDKNFKFKDTDVVFFLTATGRALSHASKSLKEKGLCESHIVLMTQNIKYKNYDSICADDVVHVLGTFDGIEFNYQIMRLFDLIRIRYYTKYFI
;
A
#
# COMPACT_ATOMS: atom_id res chain seq x y z
N ILE A 1 3.23 3.57 -8.93
CA ILE A 1 2.87 2.80 -7.73
C ILE A 1 3.51 3.46 -6.52
N ILE A 2 2.71 3.76 -5.53
CA ILE A 2 3.19 4.35 -4.29
C ILE A 2 2.88 3.38 -3.14
N LEU A 3 3.89 3.12 -2.31
CA LEU A 3 3.76 2.25 -1.15
C LEU A 3 3.77 3.12 0.10
N ALA A 4 2.72 3.02 0.90
CA ALA A 4 2.53 3.83 2.09
C ALA A 4 2.10 2.95 3.28
N GLY A 5 2.16 3.49 4.47
CA GLY A 5 1.69 2.79 5.67
C GLY A 5 2.76 2.63 6.74
N GLY A 6 2.68 1.51 7.48
CA GLY A 6 3.63 1.21 8.54
C GLY A 6 5.03 0.90 8.01
N TYR A 7 6.05 1.28 8.76
CA TYR A 7 7.44 1.05 8.34
C TYR A 7 7.78 -0.43 8.23
N SER A 8 7.32 -1.24 9.19
CA SER A 8 7.62 -2.67 9.20
C SER A 8 7.09 -3.38 7.94
N PRO A 9 5.81 -3.26 7.57
CA PRO A 9 5.34 -3.87 6.34
C PRO A 9 5.96 -3.24 5.08
N LEU A 10 6.34 -1.96 5.09
CA LEU A 10 7.00 -1.37 3.93
C LEU A 10 8.37 -2.00 3.68
N SER A 11 9.08 -2.42 4.72
CA SER A 11 10.41 -3.03 4.58
C SER A 11 10.40 -4.30 3.74
N VAL A 12 9.30 -5.04 3.72
CA VAL A 12 9.21 -6.29 2.94
C VAL A 12 8.76 -6.08 1.50
N THR A 13 8.56 -4.84 1.07
CA THR A 13 8.16 -4.52 -0.30
C THR A 13 9.33 -4.09 -1.19
N VAL A 14 10.56 -4.12 -0.68
CA VAL A 14 11.74 -3.63 -1.41
C VAL A 14 11.98 -4.43 -2.69
N ASP A 15 11.90 -5.74 -2.60
CA ASP A 15 12.07 -6.59 -3.79
C ASP A 15 10.99 -6.34 -4.83
N PHE A 16 9.76 -6.15 -4.40
CA PHE A 16 8.66 -5.79 -5.28
C PHE A 16 8.95 -4.47 -6.01
N GLN A 17 9.41 -3.46 -5.29
CA GLN A 17 9.74 -2.17 -5.89
C GLN A 17 10.83 -2.32 -6.95
N THR A 18 11.89 -3.06 -6.62
CA THR A 18 13.01 -3.30 -7.53
C THR A 18 12.54 -4.02 -8.80
N ASP A 19 11.73 -5.06 -8.65
CA ASP A 19 11.22 -5.82 -9.78
C ASP A 19 10.30 -4.98 -10.67
N MET A 20 9.43 -4.17 -10.08
CA MET A 20 8.53 -3.31 -10.86
C MET A 20 9.32 -2.25 -11.64
N ILE A 21 10.34 -1.67 -11.03
CA ILE A 21 11.21 -0.71 -11.70
C ILE A 21 11.93 -1.40 -12.87
N SER A 22 12.43 -2.62 -12.69
CA SER A 22 13.08 -3.37 -13.75
C SER A 22 12.16 -3.68 -14.92
N MET A 23 10.86 -3.75 -14.68
CA MET A 23 9.83 -3.94 -15.70
C MET A 23 9.28 -2.62 -16.27
N GLY A 24 9.92 -1.50 -15.95
CA GLY A 24 9.54 -0.20 -16.49
C GLY A 24 8.42 0.53 -15.74
N LYS A 25 8.01 0.01 -14.58
CA LYS A 25 6.93 0.61 -13.78
C LYS A 25 7.52 1.31 -12.57
N GLN A 26 7.23 2.60 -12.41
CA GLN A 26 7.69 3.31 -11.22
C GLN A 26 7.04 2.76 -9.95
N ALA A 27 7.85 2.56 -8.92
CA ALA A 27 7.40 2.14 -7.60
C ALA A 27 8.24 2.85 -6.56
N VAL A 28 7.60 3.62 -5.67
CA VAL A 28 8.28 4.42 -4.66
C VAL A 28 7.57 4.31 -3.31
N GLU A 29 8.31 4.53 -2.23
CA GLU A 29 7.73 4.64 -0.90
C GLU A 29 7.34 6.09 -0.61
N TYR A 30 6.19 6.26 0.05
CA TYR A 30 5.78 7.55 0.57
C TYR A 30 6.54 7.85 1.87
N HIS A 31 7.19 9.01 1.90
CA HIS A 31 7.89 9.48 3.08
C HIS A 31 7.08 10.58 3.75
N GLN A 32 6.64 10.32 4.97
CA GLN A 32 5.75 11.24 5.71
C GLN A 32 6.35 12.62 5.96
N PHE A 33 7.67 12.72 5.93
CA PHE A 33 8.36 14.00 6.14
C PHE A 33 8.54 14.82 4.87
N ASP A 34 8.18 14.28 3.71
CA ASP A 34 8.22 15.02 2.46
C ASP A 34 6.99 15.93 2.37
N LYS A 35 7.19 17.20 2.70
CA LYS A 35 6.13 18.21 2.70
C LYS A 35 5.63 18.54 1.28
N ASN A 36 6.44 18.27 0.28
CA ASN A 36 6.12 18.59 -1.12
C ASN A 36 5.49 17.43 -1.86
N PHE A 37 5.38 16.27 -1.22
CA PHE A 37 4.79 15.09 -1.85
C PHE A 37 3.30 15.32 -2.12
N LYS A 38 2.87 15.00 -3.34
CA LYS A 38 1.46 15.05 -3.73
C LYS A 38 1.06 13.78 -4.47
N PHE A 39 -0.06 13.20 -4.05
CA PHE A 39 -0.66 12.08 -4.74
C PHE A 39 -1.41 12.59 -5.98
N LYS A 40 -1.39 11.81 -7.05
CA LYS A 40 -2.00 12.15 -8.33
C LYS A 40 -3.10 11.14 -8.67
N ASP A 41 -4.00 11.53 -9.55
CA ASP A 41 -5.08 10.66 -10.04
C ASP A 41 -4.55 9.43 -10.81
N THR A 42 -3.33 9.52 -11.35
CA THR A 42 -2.67 8.40 -12.04
C THR A 42 -1.94 7.45 -11.10
N ASP A 43 -1.85 7.78 -9.81
CA ASP A 43 -1.16 6.95 -8.84
C ASP A 43 -2.04 5.81 -8.35
N VAL A 44 -1.43 4.63 -8.18
CA VAL A 44 -2.00 3.52 -7.43
C VAL A 44 -1.24 3.43 -6.12
N VAL A 45 -1.95 3.57 -5.02
CA VAL A 45 -1.38 3.58 -3.68
C VAL A 45 -1.74 2.29 -2.96
N PHE A 46 -0.73 1.52 -2.58
CA PHE A 46 -0.90 0.40 -1.66
C PHE A 46 -0.64 0.90 -0.26
N PHE A 47 -1.67 0.95 0.56
CA PHE A 47 -1.56 1.38 1.95
C PHE A 47 -1.57 0.15 2.85
N LEU A 48 -0.47 -0.07 3.57
CA LEU A 48 -0.21 -1.28 4.35
C LEU A 48 -0.28 -0.97 5.84
N THR A 49 -1.26 -1.52 6.53
CA THR A 49 -1.39 -1.34 7.97
C THR A 49 -2.09 -2.53 8.61
N ALA A 50 -1.40 -3.23 9.50
CA ALA A 50 -1.96 -4.40 10.17
C ALA A 50 -3.18 -4.04 11.02
N THR A 51 -3.05 -3.00 11.85
CA THR A 51 -4.09 -2.62 12.82
C THR A 51 -4.94 -1.44 12.39
N GLY A 52 -4.49 -0.66 11.43
CA GLY A 52 -5.08 0.63 11.05
C GLY A 52 -4.49 1.82 11.79
N ARG A 53 -3.54 1.60 12.69
CA ARG A 53 -2.95 2.68 13.49
C ARG A 53 -2.24 3.73 12.62
N ALA A 54 -1.45 3.30 11.65
CA ALA A 54 -0.77 4.21 10.73
C ALA A 54 -1.76 5.12 10.00
N LEU A 55 -2.90 4.59 9.67
CA LEU A 55 -3.95 5.31 8.98
C LEU A 55 -4.63 6.35 9.86
N SER A 56 -5.01 5.97 11.09
CA SER A 56 -5.69 6.88 12.01
C SER A 56 -4.80 8.06 12.42
N HIS A 57 -3.48 7.85 12.49
CA HIS A 57 -2.54 8.92 12.83
C HIS A 57 -2.23 9.85 11.67
N ALA A 58 -2.29 9.38 10.44
CA ALA A 58 -1.83 10.11 9.28
C ALA A 58 -2.93 10.55 8.32
N SER A 59 -4.19 10.16 8.54
CA SER A 59 -5.27 10.35 7.57
C SER A 59 -5.46 11.80 7.15
N LYS A 60 -5.40 12.74 8.07
CA LYS A 60 -5.58 14.16 7.77
C LYS A 60 -4.47 14.67 6.84
N SER A 61 -3.22 14.39 7.19
CA SER A 61 -2.06 14.80 6.40
C SER A 61 -2.09 14.19 5.00
N LEU A 62 -2.46 12.91 4.92
CA LEU A 62 -2.54 12.21 3.64
C LEU A 62 -3.63 12.80 2.74
N LYS A 63 -4.79 13.13 3.30
CA LYS A 63 -5.87 13.77 2.53
C LYS A 63 -5.47 15.15 2.03
N GLU A 64 -4.75 15.92 2.84
CA GLU A 64 -4.23 17.23 2.44
C GLU A 64 -3.24 17.12 1.28
N LYS A 65 -2.55 15.99 1.15
CA LYS A 65 -1.63 15.72 0.05
C LYS A 65 -2.30 15.10 -1.19
N GLY A 66 -3.61 15.00 -1.18
CA GLY A 66 -4.39 14.53 -2.34
C GLY A 66 -4.57 13.01 -2.41
N LEU A 67 -4.45 12.29 -1.27
CA LEU A 67 -4.56 10.83 -1.28
C LEU A 67 -5.86 10.35 -1.93
N CYS A 68 -6.99 11.01 -1.65
CA CYS A 68 -8.30 10.60 -2.17
C CYS A 68 -8.44 10.77 -3.69
N GLU A 69 -7.54 11.48 -4.35
CA GLU A 69 -7.52 11.61 -5.81
C GLU A 69 -6.89 10.40 -6.49
N SER A 70 -6.07 9.63 -5.76
CA SER A 70 -5.41 8.43 -6.29
C SER A 70 -6.32 7.20 -6.16
N HIS A 71 -5.92 6.09 -6.82
CA HIS A 71 -6.56 4.80 -6.60
C HIS A 71 -5.90 4.11 -5.40
N ILE A 72 -6.68 3.86 -4.35
CA ILE A 72 -6.15 3.37 -3.09
C ILE A 72 -6.56 1.93 -2.85
N VAL A 73 -5.56 1.07 -2.63
CA VAL A 73 -5.75 -0.31 -2.18
C VAL A 73 -5.25 -0.41 -0.74
N LEU A 74 -6.18 -0.60 0.19
CA LEU A 74 -5.83 -0.80 1.59
C LEU A 74 -5.63 -2.29 1.87
N MET A 75 -4.50 -2.64 2.46
CA MET A 75 -4.20 -4.00 2.91
C MET A 75 -4.08 -4.00 4.43
N THR A 76 -4.99 -4.72 5.11
CA THR A 76 -5.07 -4.67 6.56
C THR A 76 -5.60 -6.00 7.14
N GLN A 77 -5.21 -6.30 8.38
CA GLN A 77 -5.81 -7.38 9.17
C GLN A 77 -7.02 -6.91 9.97
N ASN A 78 -7.31 -5.61 10.00
CA ASN A 78 -8.40 -5.07 10.79
C ASN A 78 -9.71 -5.15 10.02
N ILE A 79 -10.59 -6.08 10.40
CA ILE A 79 -11.88 -6.32 9.75
C ILE A 79 -12.87 -5.17 9.89
N LYS A 80 -12.62 -4.21 10.77
CA LYS A 80 -13.46 -3.02 10.91
C LYS A 80 -13.36 -2.10 9.70
N TYR A 81 -12.25 -2.18 8.95
CA TYR A 81 -12.08 -1.40 7.74
C TYR A 81 -12.71 -2.08 6.54
N LYS A 82 -14.05 -2.16 6.52
CA LYS A 82 -14.79 -2.75 5.40
C LYS A 82 -15.28 -1.73 4.39
N ASN A 83 -15.64 -0.55 4.87
CA ASN A 83 -16.17 0.54 4.07
C ASN A 83 -15.42 1.83 4.45
N TYR A 84 -15.00 2.57 3.48
CA TYR A 84 -13.99 3.56 3.73
C TYR A 84 -14.35 4.95 3.44
N ASP A 85 -14.93 5.60 4.43
CA ASP A 85 -15.05 7.05 4.47
C ASP A 85 -13.78 7.72 4.99
N SER A 86 -13.02 7.03 5.84
CA SER A 86 -11.88 7.65 6.51
C SER A 86 -10.67 7.88 5.62
N ILE A 87 -10.44 7.01 4.63
CA ILE A 87 -9.29 7.15 3.73
C ILE A 87 -9.62 7.06 2.25
N CYS A 88 -10.90 7.05 1.91
CA CYS A 88 -11.31 6.98 0.50
C CYS A 88 -10.78 5.76 -0.25
N ALA A 89 -10.60 4.61 0.43
CA ALA A 89 -10.06 3.43 -0.23
C ALA A 89 -11.01 2.90 -1.30
N ASP A 90 -10.47 2.62 -2.47
CA ASP A 90 -11.23 2.03 -3.58
C ASP A 90 -11.39 0.53 -3.40
N ASP A 91 -10.33 -0.12 -2.92
CA ASP A 91 -10.33 -1.54 -2.64
C ASP A 91 -9.75 -1.82 -1.27
N VAL A 92 -10.29 -2.84 -0.60
CA VAL A 92 -9.78 -3.30 0.69
C VAL A 92 -9.46 -4.77 0.61
N VAL A 93 -8.23 -5.11 0.91
CA VAL A 93 -7.77 -6.48 1.01
C VAL A 93 -7.60 -6.82 2.50
N HIS A 94 -8.45 -7.73 3.00
CA HIS A 94 -8.32 -8.24 4.35
C HIS A 94 -7.28 -9.34 4.37
N VAL A 95 -6.14 -9.03 4.97
CA VAL A 95 -5.03 -9.98 5.10
C VAL A 95 -5.34 -10.92 6.27
N LEU A 96 -5.17 -12.21 6.06
CA LEU A 96 -5.43 -13.21 7.08
C LEU A 96 -4.51 -13.03 8.28
N GLY A 97 -5.03 -13.36 9.46
CA GLY A 97 -4.28 -13.29 10.70
C GLY A 97 -4.85 -12.29 11.68
N THR A 98 -4.28 -12.27 12.90
CA THR A 98 -4.70 -11.38 13.98
C THR A 98 -3.53 -10.48 14.35
N PHE A 99 -3.60 -9.23 14.17
CA PHE A 99 -2.68 -8.14 14.57
C PHE A 99 -1.23 -8.54 14.92
N ASP A 100 -0.72 -9.61 14.32
CA ASP A 100 0.65 -10.05 14.46
C ASP A 100 1.49 -9.45 13.33
N GLY A 101 2.43 -8.58 13.66
CA GLY A 101 3.23 -7.87 12.67
C GLY A 101 4.08 -8.80 11.81
N ILE A 102 4.56 -9.91 12.35
CA ILE A 102 5.35 -10.90 11.60
C ILE A 102 4.45 -11.61 10.59
N GLU A 103 3.31 -12.10 11.04
CA GLU A 103 2.33 -12.75 10.17
C GLU A 103 1.86 -11.82 9.06
N PHE A 104 1.55 -10.57 9.40
CA PHE A 104 1.15 -9.56 8.43
C PHE A 104 2.24 -9.36 7.37
N ASN A 105 3.49 -9.23 7.77
CA ASN A 105 4.59 -9.01 6.84
C ASN A 105 4.76 -10.18 5.87
N TYR A 106 4.64 -11.42 6.34
CA TYR A 106 4.69 -12.60 5.47
C TYR A 106 3.56 -12.60 4.45
N GLN A 107 2.35 -12.26 4.86
CA GLN A 107 1.19 -12.20 3.95
C GLN A 107 1.37 -11.08 2.91
N ILE A 108 1.90 -9.94 3.32
CA ILE A 108 2.20 -8.84 2.40
C ILE A 108 3.25 -9.25 1.37
N MET A 109 4.35 -9.88 1.80
CA MET A 109 5.36 -10.39 0.87
C MET A 109 4.73 -11.31 -0.17
N ARG A 110 3.89 -12.24 0.26
CA ARG A 110 3.22 -13.18 -0.61
C ARG A 110 2.29 -12.49 -1.60
N LEU A 111 1.50 -11.54 -1.12
CA LEU A 111 0.57 -10.78 -1.97
C LEU A 111 1.31 -9.97 -3.03
N PHE A 112 2.38 -9.29 -2.66
CA PHE A 112 3.17 -8.51 -3.61
C PHE A 112 3.90 -9.41 -4.61
N ASP A 113 4.33 -10.58 -4.19
CA ASP A 113 4.92 -11.56 -5.09
C ASP A 113 3.92 -12.01 -6.15
N LEU A 114 2.68 -12.27 -5.75
CA LEU A 114 1.60 -12.61 -6.68
C LEU A 114 1.28 -11.47 -7.66
N ILE A 115 1.25 -10.24 -7.17
CA ILE A 115 1.02 -9.06 -8.02
C ILE A 115 2.14 -8.94 -9.06
N ARG A 116 3.39 -9.09 -8.64
CA ARG A 116 4.55 -9.04 -9.52
C ARG A 116 4.47 -10.11 -10.61
N ILE A 117 4.18 -11.34 -10.23
CA ILE A 117 4.06 -12.47 -11.16
C ILE A 117 2.93 -12.21 -12.17
N ARG A 118 1.77 -11.75 -11.70
CA ARG A 118 0.63 -11.41 -12.56
C ARG A 118 1.01 -10.33 -13.58
N TYR A 119 1.67 -9.29 -13.13
CA TYR A 119 2.10 -8.19 -13.99
C TYR A 119 3.06 -8.70 -15.08
N TYR A 120 4.06 -9.48 -14.68
CA TYR A 120 5.04 -10.04 -15.60
C TYR A 120 4.35 -10.94 -16.64
N THR A 121 3.48 -11.83 -16.20
CA THR A 121 2.76 -12.74 -17.09
C THR A 121 1.89 -11.98 -18.09
N LYS A 122 1.23 -10.92 -17.64
CA LYS A 122 0.32 -10.14 -18.49
C LYS A 122 1.06 -9.33 -19.56
N TYR A 123 2.19 -8.73 -19.22
CA TYR A 123 2.84 -7.75 -20.07
C TYR A 123 4.13 -8.22 -20.75
N PHE A 124 4.72 -9.33 -20.31
CA PHE A 124 6.03 -9.79 -20.81
C PHE A 124 6.05 -11.23 -21.35
N ILE A 125 4.97 -11.95 -21.19
CA ILE A 125 4.88 -13.31 -21.75
C ILE A 125 3.75 -13.42 -22.81
#